data_b7d326cbda013666d6000b146ea0aede
#
_entry.id   b7d326cbda013666d6000b146ea0aede
#
_cell.length_a   1.000
_cell.length_b   1.000
_cell.length_c   1.000
_cell.angle_alpha   90.00
_cell.angle_beta   90.00
_cell.angle_gamma   90.00
#
_symmetry.space_group_name_H-M   'P 1'
#
loop_
_entity.id
_entity.type
_entity.pdbx_description
1 polymer ?
#
loop_
_entity_poly.entity_id
_entity_poly.type
_entity_poly.pdbx_seq_one_letter_code
_entity_poly.pdbx_strand_id
1 'polypeptide(L)'
;MAELRWHPLIQDWVMVASHRQDRPQMPKDWCPFCPSGGRVPDYEVLKYDNDFPALLQNPPEPDPVANDFFKVAPAYGKCEVILYSPEHTITLPELSDSHIRKLVDLWTERFEELSKDPKIKYVFIFENRGEVVGVTMPHPHGQIYGYPFIPKKIELELKSCREHYEKNNECLICRMLKEEKEFEQRVIFENEDFTV
;
A
#
# COMPACT_ATOMS: atom_id res chain seq x y z
N MET A 1 -7.12 1.77 -19.65
CA MET A 1 -6.99 3.18 -19.25
C MET A 1 -6.95 3.26 -17.74
N ALA A 2 -6.24 4.24 -17.16
CA ALA A 2 -6.26 4.51 -15.72
C ALA A 2 -6.57 6.01 -15.50
N GLU A 3 -7.56 6.30 -14.65
CA GLU A 3 -7.97 7.66 -14.31
C GLU A 3 -8.50 7.72 -12.88
N LEU A 4 -8.58 8.92 -12.32
CA LEU A 4 -9.21 9.19 -11.04
C LEU A 4 -10.58 9.83 -11.28
N ARG A 5 -11.62 9.32 -10.59
CA ARG A 5 -12.97 9.88 -10.60
C ARG A 5 -13.35 10.35 -9.22
N TRP A 6 -13.79 11.59 -9.11
CA TRP A 6 -14.28 12.14 -7.86
C TRP A 6 -15.64 11.55 -7.49
N HIS A 7 -15.74 11.01 -6.29
CA HIS A 7 -16.99 10.49 -5.73
C HIS A 7 -17.61 11.55 -4.78
N PRO A 8 -18.63 12.29 -5.20
CA PRO A 8 -19.12 13.43 -4.44
C PRO A 8 -19.76 13.07 -3.09
N LEU A 9 -20.31 11.86 -2.96
CA LEU A 9 -20.96 11.41 -1.72
C LEU A 9 -19.97 11.15 -0.59
N ILE A 10 -18.84 10.49 -0.89
CA ILE A 10 -17.80 10.19 0.11
C ILE A 10 -16.66 11.22 0.10
N GLN A 11 -16.67 12.13 -0.87
CA GLN A 11 -15.65 13.19 -1.05
C GLN A 11 -14.23 12.59 -1.12
N ASP A 12 -14.07 11.58 -1.97
CA ASP A 12 -12.79 10.90 -2.19
C ASP A 12 -12.59 10.57 -3.67
N TRP A 13 -11.36 10.27 -4.05
CA TRP A 13 -11.01 9.84 -5.41
C TRP A 13 -11.09 8.33 -5.54
N VAL A 14 -11.74 7.87 -6.59
CA VAL A 14 -11.81 6.46 -6.97
C VAL A 14 -10.88 6.21 -8.15
N MET A 15 -9.99 5.25 -8.01
CA MET A 15 -9.13 4.80 -9.11
C MET A 15 -9.91 3.88 -10.05
N VAL A 16 -10.03 4.27 -11.31
CA VAL A 16 -10.63 3.46 -12.38
C VAL A 16 -9.51 2.99 -13.30
N ALA A 17 -9.32 1.69 -13.41
CA ALA A 17 -8.24 1.09 -14.19
C ALA A 17 -8.78 -0.08 -15.03
N SER A 18 -9.47 0.23 -16.14
CA SER A 18 -10.15 -0.75 -16.99
C SER A 18 -9.21 -1.79 -17.60
N HIS A 19 -7.95 -1.42 -17.91
CA HIS A 19 -6.95 -2.36 -18.42
C HIS A 19 -6.58 -3.47 -17.43
N ARG A 20 -6.95 -3.34 -16.15
CA ARG A 20 -6.73 -4.41 -15.15
C ARG A 20 -7.73 -5.55 -15.26
N GLN A 21 -8.80 -5.39 -16.03
CA GLN A 21 -9.74 -6.48 -16.31
C GLN A 21 -9.11 -7.58 -17.17
N ASP A 22 -8.15 -7.20 -18.01
CA ASP A 22 -7.39 -8.12 -18.87
C ASP A 22 -6.17 -8.74 -18.17
N ARG A 23 -6.05 -8.55 -16.85
CA ARG A 23 -4.95 -9.09 -16.05
C ARG A 23 -4.96 -10.61 -16.14
N PRO A 24 -3.88 -11.23 -16.64
CA PRO A 24 -3.83 -12.69 -16.74
C PRO A 24 -3.88 -13.32 -15.35
N GLN A 25 -4.58 -14.43 -15.25
CA GLN A 25 -4.43 -15.30 -14.08
C GLN A 25 -3.01 -15.88 -14.08
N MET A 26 -2.44 -16.01 -12.90
CA MET A 26 -1.09 -16.57 -12.75
C MET A 26 -1.03 -17.98 -13.32
N PRO A 27 0.04 -18.32 -14.06
CA PRO A 27 0.29 -19.68 -14.47
C PRO A 27 0.34 -20.62 -13.26
N LYS A 28 -0.25 -21.83 -13.39
CA LYS A 28 -0.25 -22.81 -12.31
C LYS A 28 1.09 -23.57 -12.19
N ASP A 29 1.84 -23.61 -13.30
CA ASP A 29 3.02 -24.48 -13.44
C ASP A 29 4.35 -23.75 -13.22
N TRP A 30 4.34 -22.42 -13.12
CA TRP A 30 5.54 -21.62 -12.89
C TRP A 30 5.17 -20.29 -12.22
N CYS A 31 6.16 -19.66 -11.55
CA CYS A 31 6.00 -18.36 -10.91
C CYS A 31 7.00 -17.35 -11.50
N PRO A 32 6.55 -16.20 -12.01
CA PRO A 32 7.43 -15.16 -12.56
C PRO A 32 8.32 -14.49 -11.51
N PHE A 33 8.00 -14.65 -10.23
CA PHE A 33 8.73 -14.05 -9.12
C PHE A 33 9.68 -15.01 -8.42
N CYS A 34 9.64 -16.30 -8.75
CA CYS A 34 10.71 -17.21 -8.39
C CYS A 34 11.93 -16.97 -9.29
N PRO A 35 13.15 -16.88 -8.77
CA PRO A 35 14.36 -16.72 -9.59
C PRO A 35 14.47 -17.77 -10.70
N SER A 36 14.05 -19.01 -10.41
CA SER A 36 14.00 -20.12 -11.36
C SER A 36 13.06 -19.86 -12.58
N GLY A 37 12.11 -18.91 -12.46
CA GLY A 37 11.22 -18.50 -13.55
C GLY A 37 11.88 -17.59 -14.59
N GLY A 38 13.07 -17.09 -14.32
CA GLY A 38 13.89 -16.28 -15.23
C GLY A 38 13.40 -14.85 -15.49
N ARG A 39 12.31 -14.42 -14.82
CA ARG A 39 11.78 -13.06 -14.99
C ARG A 39 12.37 -12.05 -14.00
N VAL A 40 12.83 -12.50 -12.87
CA VAL A 40 13.52 -11.74 -11.84
C VAL A 40 14.93 -12.29 -11.62
N PRO A 41 15.91 -11.45 -11.22
CA PRO A 41 17.23 -11.93 -10.85
C PRO A 41 17.18 -12.73 -9.54
N ASP A 42 18.30 -13.30 -9.11
CA ASP A 42 18.45 -13.77 -7.73
C ASP A 42 18.34 -12.57 -6.78
N TYR A 43 17.56 -12.73 -5.70
CA TYR A 43 17.30 -11.67 -4.73
C TYR A 43 17.07 -12.23 -3.33
N GLU A 44 17.16 -11.40 -2.33
CA GLU A 44 16.65 -11.67 -0.98
C GLU A 44 15.32 -10.96 -0.76
N VAL A 45 15.27 -9.65 -1.04
CA VAL A 45 14.07 -8.82 -1.16
C VAL A 45 14.16 -8.01 -2.46
N LEU A 46 13.07 -7.74 -3.12
CA LEU A 46 13.11 -7.08 -4.43
C LEU A 46 11.94 -6.12 -4.65
N LYS A 47 12.25 -4.89 -5.08
CA LYS A 47 11.28 -3.98 -5.67
C LYS A 47 11.06 -4.36 -7.15
N TYR A 48 9.81 -4.54 -7.51
CA TYR A 48 9.39 -4.85 -8.87
C TYR A 48 8.32 -3.84 -9.33
N ASP A 49 8.46 -3.31 -10.54
CA ASP A 49 7.44 -2.43 -11.09
C ASP A 49 6.16 -3.21 -11.40
N ASN A 50 5.00 -2.69 -10.99
CA ASN A 50 3.73 -3.37 -11.23
C ASN A 50 3.43 -3.39 -12.73
N ASP A 51 3.23 -4.57 -13.31
CA ASP A 51 2.93 -4.74 -14.75
C ASP A 51 1.56 -4.16 -15.14
N PHE A 52 0.64 -4.02 -14.19
CA PHE A 52 -0.71 -3.50 -14.39
C PHE A 52 -1.02 -2.39 -13.38
N PRO A 53 -0.24 -1.28 -13.40
CA PRO A 53 -0.35 -0.24 -12.38
C PRO A 53 -1.66 0.53 -12.51
N ALA A 54 -2.29 0.83 -11.38
CA ALA A 54 -3.46 1.72 -11.32
C ALA A 54 -3.08 3.20 -11.33
N LEU A 55 -1.83 3.52 -10.95
CA LEU A 55 -1.26 4.86 -10.93
C LEU A 55 0.05 4.84 -11.72
N LEU A 56 0.29 5.87 -12.50
CA LEU A 56 1.45 6.00 -13.40
C LEU A 56 2.08 7.40 -13.27
N GLN A 57 3.40 7.50 -13.40
CA GLN A 57 4.09 8.79 -13.45
C GLN A 57 3.81 9.56 -14.74
N ASN A 58 3.45 8.84 -15.81
CA ASN A 58 2.99 9.41 -17.07
C ASN A 58 1.63 8.78 -17.44
N PRO A 59 0.56 9.13 -16.71
CA PRO A 59 -0.75 8.56 -16.96
C PRO A 59 -1.31 9.06 -18.30
N PRO A 60 -2.14 8.25 -18.98
CA PRO A 60 -2.88 8.73 -20.14
C PRO A 60 -3.87 9.83 -19.73
N GLU A 61 -4.29 10.62 -20.71
CA GLU A 61 -5.38 11.57 -20.49
C GLU A 61 -6.65 10.82 -20.08
N PRO A 62 -7.40 11.36 -19.11
CA PRO A 62 -8.67 10.79 -18.69
C PRO A 62 -9.72 10.79 -19.80
N ASP A 63 -10.72 9.93 -19.68
CA ASP A 63 -11.89 9.98 -20.58
C ASP A 63 -12.62 11.33 -20.48
N PRO A 64 -13.17 11.86 -21.59
CA PRO A 64 -13.89 13.13 -21.61
C PRO A 64 -15.30 12.98 -21.00
N VAL A 65 -15.38 12.49 -19.76
CA VAL A 65 -16.64 12.24 -19.01
C VAL A 65 -16.78 13.15 -17.78
N ALA A 66 -15.92 14.17 -17.70
CA ALA A 66 -15.95 15.14 -16.61
C ALA A 66 -17.00 16.24 -16.83
N ASN A 67 -17.51 16.79 -15.73
CA ASN A 67 -18.23 18.03 -15.66
C ASN A 67 -17.92 18.74 -14.33
N ASP A 68 -18.54 19.88 -14.06
CA ASP A 68 -18.28 20.65 -12.83
C ASP A 68 -18.56 19.88 -11.54
N PHE A 69 -19.49 18.93 -11.58
CA PHE A 69 -19.88 18.11 -10.43
C PHE A 69 -19.11 16.76 -10.37
N PHE A 70 -19.01 16.07 -11.49
CA PHE A 70 -18.27 14.80 -11.61
C PHE A 70 -16.88 15.09 -12.18
N LYS A 71 -15.91 15.28 -11.29
CA LYS A 71 -14.53 15.59 -11.69
C LYS A 71 -13.76 14.31 -12.04
N VAL A 72 -12.89 14.44 -13.03
CA VAL A 72 -11.93 13.41 -13.44
C VAL A 72 -10.53 14.01 -13.43
N ALA A 73 -9.55 13.20 -13.10
CA ALA A 73 -8.13 13.60 -13.11
C ALA A 73 -7.24 12.46 -13.64
N PRO A 74 -6.07 12.77 -14.20
CA PRO A 74 -5.07 11.76 -14.53
C PRO A 74 -4.73 10.91 -13.31
N ALA A 75 -4.58 9.59 -13.49
CA ALA A 75 -4.18 8.65 -12.44
C ALA A 75 -2.67 8.73 -12.20
N TYR A 76 -2.19 9.91 -11.80
CA TYR A 76 -0.79 10.12 -11.47
C TYR A 76 -0.39 9.36 -10.21
N GLY A 77 0.84 8.85 -10.17
CA GLY A 77 1.44 8.20 -9.03
C GLY A 77 2.32 7.03 -9.39
N LYS A 78 2.56 6.13 -8.45
CA LYS A 78 3.40 4.95 -8.66
C LYS A 78 2.77 3.74 -7.97
N CYS A 79 2.89 2.57 -8.61
CA CYS A 79 2.53 1.29 -8.03
C CYS A 79 3.73 0.36 -8.13
N GLU A 80 4.23 -0.11 -7.00
CA GLU A 80 5.34 -1.06 -6.91
C GLU A 80 4.88 -2.34 -6.21
N VAL A 81 5.49 -3.46 -6.58
CA VAL A 81 5.39 -4.75 -5.90
C VAL A 81 6.67 -4.98 -5.12
N ILE A 82 6.58 -5.41 -3.89
CA ILE A 82 7.72 -5.76 -3.05
C ILE A 82 7.69 -7.27 -2.82
N LEU A 83 8.66 -7.96 -3.40
CA LEU A 83 8.82 -9.39 -3.20
C LEU A 83 9.58 -9.62 -1.90
N TYR A 84 9.00 -10.40 -1.00
CA TYR A 84 9.50 -10.57 0.35
C TYR A 84 10.61 -11.60 0.46
N SER A 85 10.58 -12.60 -0.41
CA SER A 85 11.54 -13.70 -0.39
C SER A 85 11.57 -14.40 -1.76
N PRO A 86 12.67 -15.02 -2.17
CA PRO A 86 12.70 -15.90 -3.34
C PRO A 86 11.94 -17.22 -3.12
N GLU A 87 11.62 -17.56 -1.88
CA GLU A 87 10.88 -18.77 -1.52
C GLU A 87 9.39 -18.58 -1.79
N HIS A 88 8.80 -19.45 -2.62
CA HIS A 88 7.43 -19.29 -3.15
C HIS A 88 6.34 -19.35 -2.08
N THR A 89 6.54 -20.12 -1.03
CA THR A 89 5.47 -20.47 -0.06
C THR A 89 5.70 -19.91 1.34
N ILE A 90 6.84 -19.28 1.60
CA ILE A 90 7.13 -18.67 2.91
C ILE A 90 6.19 -17.52 3.22
N THR A 91 5.88 -17.34 4.48
CA THR A 91 5.04 -16.23 4.95
C THR A 91 5.87 -15.22 5.75
N LEU A 92 5.39 -13.99 5.87
CA LEU A 92 6.11 -12.94 6.60
C LEU A 92 6.54 -13.33 8.02
N PRO A 93 5.69 -14.01 8.85
CA PRO A 93 6.09 -14.46 10.18
C PRO A 93 7.14 -15.58 10.22
N GLU A 94 7.38 -16.27 9.09
CA GLU A 94 8.36 -17.35 8.98
C GLU A 94 9.75 -16.85 8.55
N LEU A 95 9.83 -15.58 8.13
CA LEU A 95 11.12 -14.96 7.80
C LEU A 95 11.97 -14.76 9.05
N SER A 96 13.29 -14.89 8.91
CA SER A 96 14.21 -14.55 10.00
C SER A 96 14.21 -13.04 10.28
N ASP A 97 14.57 -12.65 11.50
CA ASP A 97 14.67 -11.22 11.89
C ASP A 97 15.64 -10.46 10.98
N SER A 98 16.75 -11.09 10.59
CA SER A 98 17.70 -10.46 9.65
C SER A 98 17.10 -10.26 8.26
N HIS A 99 16.20 -11.13 7.82
CA HIS A 99 15.51 -11.00 6.55
C HIS A 99 14.42 -9.94 6.62
N ILE A 100 13.63 -9.91 7.71
CA ILE A 100 12.63 -8.86 7.97
C ILE A 100 13.31 -7.48 8.01
N ARG A 101 14.51 -7.38 8.59
CA ARG A 101 15.29 -6.13 8.58
C ARG A 101 15.54 -5.62 7.16
N LYS A 102 15.96 -6.49 6.24
CA LYS A 102 16.18 -6.12 4.83
C LYS A 102 14.90 -5.66 4.14
N LEU A 103 13.76 -6.29 4.49
CA LEU A 103 12.47 -5.89 3.97
C LEU A 103 12.07 -4.49 4.47
N VAL A 104 12.28 -4.20 5.76
CA VAL A 104 12.03 -2.88 6.36
C VAL A 104 12.95 -1.83 5.74
N ASP A 105 14.22 -2.14 5.52
CA ASP A 105 15.18 -1.25 4.88
C ASP A 105 14.72 -0.92 3.43
N LEU A 106 14.25 -1.91 2.67
CA LEU A 106 13.71 -1.70 1.34
C LEU A 106 12.42 -0.85 1.38
N TRP A 107 11.50 -1.08 2.31
CA TRP A 107 10.31 -0.25 2.47
C TRP A 107 10.67 1.21 2.79
N THR A 108 11.67 1.41 3.64
CA THR A 108 12.17 2.74 4.02
C THR A 108 12.75 3.47 2.80
N GLU A 109 13.64 2.80 2.06
CA GLU A 109 14.22 3.34 0.83
C GLU A 109 13.12 3.74 -0.17
N ARG A 110 12.13 2.86 -0.40
CA ARG A 110 11.06 3.15 -1.35
C ARG A 110 10.14 4.28 -0.88
N PHE A 111 9.84 4.33 0.42
CA PHE A 111 9.07 5.41 1.02
C PHE A 111 9.78 6.77 0.81
N GLU A 112 11.07 6.84 1.12
CA GLU A 112 11.88 8.05 0.94
C GLU A 112 11.94 8.47 -0.53
N GLU A 113 12.16 7.52 -1.43
CA GLU A 113 12.25 7.80 -2.87
C GLU A 113 10.94 8.34 -3.44
N LEU A 114 9.83 7.69 -3.15
CA LEU A 114 8.51 8.12 -3.61
C LEU A 114 8.09 9.46 -3.00
N SER A 115 8.50 9.73 -1.76
CA SER A 115 8.20 10.99 -1.06
C SER A 115 8.94 12.21 -1.63
N LYS A 116 10.00 12.01 -2.42
CA LYS A 116 10.71 13.12 -3.11
C LYS A 116 9.89 13.72 -4.25
N ASP A 117 8.91 12.98 -4.80
CA ASP A 117 8.04 13.50 -5.84
C ASP A 117 6.96 14.42 -5.23
N PRO A 118 6.97 15.74 -5.53
CA PRO A 118 6.04 16.69 -4.94
C PRO A 118 4.58 16.45 -5.33
N LYS A 119 4.33 15.66 -6.37
CA LYS A 119 2.98 15.25 -6.81
C LYS A 119 2.45 14.07 -6.00
N ILE A 120 3.30 13.29 -5.34
CA ILE A 120 2.88 12.23 -4.43
C ILE A 120 2.59 12.86 -3.06
N LYS A 121 1.38 12.66 -2.55
CA LYS A 121 0.89 13.21 -1.29
C LYS A 121 0.82 12.18 -0.18
N TYR A 122 0.76 10.91 -0.54
CA TYR A 122 0.70 9.82 0.42
C TYR A 122 1.36 8.56 -0.16
N VAL A 123 2.25 7.97 0.60
CA VAL A 123 2.88 6.67 0.28
C VAL A 123 2.28 5.61 1.18
N PHE A 124 1.69 4.58 0.58
CA PHE A 124 0.99 3.51 1.28
C PHE A 124 1.67 2.17 1.04
N ILE A 125 2.18 1.59 2.12
CA ILE A 125 2.79 0.25 2.14
C ILE A 125 1.73 -0.71 2.68
N PHE A 126 1.42 -1.77 1.93
CA PHE A 126 0.37 -2.71 2.32
C PHE A 126 0.59 -4.11 1.71
N GLU A 127 -0.02 -5.09 2.33
CA GLU A 127 -0.16 -6.45 1.81
C GLU A 127 -1.64 -6.81 1.68
N ASN A 128 -2.00 -7.41 0.55
CA ASN A 128 -3.24 -8.17 0.39
C ASN A 128 -2.85 -9.65 0.33
N ARG A 129 -3.44 -10.48 1.20
CA ARG A 129 -3.13 -11.89 1.28
C ARG A 129 -4.38 -12.75 1.22
N GLY A 130 -4.29 -13.82 0.42
CA GLY A 130 -5.34 -14.81 0.27
C GLY A 130 -6.31 -14.53 -0.89
N GLU A 131 -6.97 -15.59 -1.34
CA GLU A 131 -7.88 -15.55 -2.48
C GLU A 131 -9.12 -14.69 -2.22
N VAL A 132 -9.58 -14.64 -0.97
CA VAL A 132 -10.78 -13.89 -0.55
C VAL A 132 -10.66 -12.40 -0.86
N VAL A 133 -9.45 -11.83 -0.80
CA VAL A 133 -9.18 -10.42 -1.15
C VAL A 133 -8.73 -10.23 -2.60
N GLY A 134 -8.89 -11.27 -3.44
CA GLY A 134 -8.59 -11.21 -4.87
C GLY A 134 -7.10 -11.27 -5.21
N VAL A 135 -6.27 -11.82 -4.34
CA VAL A 135 -4.86 -12.08 -4.63
C VAL A 135 -4.75 -13.22 -5.62
N THR A 136 -4.17 -12.93 -6.78
CA THR A 136 -3.99 -13.92 -7.87
C THR A 136 -2.62 -14.60 -7.84
N MET A 137 -1.72 -14.15 -6.96
CA MET A 137 -0.34 -14.58 -6.90
C MET A 137 0.02 -15.03 -5.49
N PRO A 138 0.30 -16.33 -5.27
CA PRO A 138 0.61 -16.87 -3.95
C PRO A 138 2.03 -16.53 -3.47
N HIS A 139 2.94 -16.16 -4.38
CA HIS A 139 4.30 -15.77 -4.01
C HIS A 139 4.30 -14.61 -3.01
N PRO A 140 5.06 -14.65 -1.90
CA PRO A 140 5.00 -13.66 -0.84
C PRO A 140 5.38 -12.27 -1.31
N HIS A 141 4.43 -11.36 -1.30
CA HIS A 141 4.64 -9.99 -1.77
C HIS A 141 3.71 -9.00 -1.09
N GLY A 142 4.18 -7.78 -0.97
CA GLY A 142 3.38 -6.60 -0.67
C GLY A 142 3.39 -5.60 -1.81
N GLN A 143 2.81 -4.46 -1.58
CA GLN A 143 2.73 -3.38 -2.55
C GLN A 143 3.05 -2.04 -1.87
N ILE A 144 3.57 -1.11 -2.66
CA ILE A 144 3.72 0.30 -2.27
C ILE A 144 3.06 1.16 -3.33
N TYR A 145 2.12 2.00 -2.90
CA TYR A 145 1.45 2.95 -3.77
C TYR A 145 1.77 4.39 -3.36
N GLY A 146 2.22 5.19 -4.33
CA GLY A 146 2.34 6.64 -4.19
C GLY A 146 1.10 7.32 -4.76
N TYR A 147 0.23 7.87 -3.89
CA TYR A 147 -1.01 8.54 -4.28
C TYR A 147 -0.79 10.04 -4.50
N PRO A 148 -1.45 10.68 -5.47
CA PRO A 148 -1.43 12.12 -5.68
C PRO A 148 -2.39 12.88 -4.75
N PHE A 149 -3.06 12.17 -3.85
CA PHE A 149 -3.98 12.68 -2.84
C PHE A 149 -3.84 11.90 -1.54
N ILE A 150 -4.35 12.46 -0.45
CA ILE A 150 -4.46 11.74 0.83
C ILE A 150 -5.80 11.00 0.83
N PRO A 151 -5.84 9.65 0.95
CA PRO A 151 -7.08 8.89 1.01
C PRO A 151 -7.97 9.34 2.17
N LYS A 152 -9.28 9.32 1.98
CA LYS A 152 -10.27 9.90 2.92
C LYS A 152 -10.15 9.37 4.34
N LYS A 153 -9.91 8.08 4.51
CA LYS A 153 -9.70 7.50 5.84
C LYS A 153 -8.51 8.12 6.55
N ILE A 154 -7.38 8.26 5.87
CA ILE A 154 -6.16 8.88 6.41
C ILE A 154 -6.37 10.37 6.70
N GLU A 155 -7.10 11.08 5.83
CA GLU A 155 -7.47 12.48 6.08
C GLU A 155 -8.24 12.66 7.38
N LEU A 156 -9.21 11.76 7.66
CA LEU A 156 -9.97 11.76 8.91
C LEU A 156 -9.11 11.44 10.12
N GLU A 157 -8.22 10.46 10.02
CA GLU A 157 -7.29 10.10 11.09
C GLU A 157 -6.35 11.28 11.41
N LEU A 158 -5.76 11.90 10.39
CA LEU A 158 -4.90 13.09 10.55
C LEU A 158 -5.65 14.26 11.17
N LYS A 159 -6.90 14.48 10.75
CA LYS A 159 -7.76 15.52 11.34
C LYS A 159 -7.99 15.26 12.82
N SER A 160 -8.38 14.04 13.19
CA SER A 160 -8.63 13.65 14.58
C SER A 160 -7.38 13.82 15.46
N CYS A 161 -6.21 13.40 14.95
CA CYS A 161 -4.94 13.58 15.64
C CYS A 161 -4.61 15.07 15.87
N ARG A 162 -4.83 15.91 14.85
CA ARG A 162 -4.60 17.36 14.94
C ARG A 162 -5.52 18.01 15.96
N GLU A 163 -6.84 17.78 15.84
CA GLU A 163 -7.83 18.35 16.76
C GLU A 163 -7.58 17.95 18.21
N HIS A 164 -7.18 16.70 18.44
CA HIS A 164 -6.81 16.22 19.78
C HIS A 164 -5.56 16.93 20.30
N TYR A 165 -4.52 17.06 19.47
CA TYR A 165 -3.27 17.73 19.84
C TYR A 165 -3.49 19.21 20.18
N GLU A 166 -4.26 19.92 19.34
CA GLU A 166 -4.59 21.34 19.54
C GLU A 166 -5.36 21.56 20.86
N LYS A 167 -6.20 20.62 21.25
CA LYS A 167 -7.01 20.70 22.49
C LYS A 167 -6.24 20.27 23.73
N ASN A 168 -5.43 19.23 23.66
CA ASN A 168 -4.87 18.53 24.82
C ASN A 168 -3.33 18.62 24.90
N ASN A 169 -2.66 19.12 23.87
CA ASN A 169 -1.20 19.17 23.73
C ASN A 169 -0.53 17.80 23.94
N GLU A 170 -1.19 16.73 23.49
CA GLU A 170 -0.69 15.36 23.54
C GLU A 170 -1.01 14.59 22.24
N CYS A 171 -0.23 13.55 21.97
CA CYS A 171 -0.45 12.68 20.81
C CYS A 171 -1.67 11.77 21.04
N LEU A 172 -2.65 11.79 20.11
CA LEU A 172 -3.86 10.94 20.21
C LEU A 172 -3.52 9.45 20.24
N ILE A 173 -2.58 9.00 19.40
CA ILE A 173 -2.19 7.58 19.34
C ILE A 173 -1.55 7.14 20.67
N CYS A 174 -0.66 7.99 21.24
CA CYS A 174 -0.06 7.71 22.54
C CYS A 174 -1.13 7.68 23.65
N ARG A 175 -2.12 8.57 23.58
CA ARG A 175 -3.24 8.57 24.53
C ARG A 175 -4.09 7.31 24.42
N MET A 176 -4.42 6.89 23.19
CA MET A 176 -5.16 5.64 22.97
C MET A 176 -4.44 4.44 23.56
N LEU A 177 -3.14 4.30 23.29
CA LEU A 177 -2.32 3.22 23.84
C LEU A 177 -2.33 3.23 25.37
N LYS A 178 -2.15 4.40 25.97
CA LYS A 178 -2.19 4.54 27.45
C LYS A 178 -3.52 4.11 28.02
N GLU A 179 -4.63 4.58 27.46
CA GLU A 179 -5.99 4.21 27.91
C GLU A 179 -6.26 2.72 27.76
N GLU A 180 -5.83 2.06 26.65
CA GLU A 180 -5.99 0.61 26.49
C GLU A 180 -5.21 -0.17 27.55
N LYS A 181 -3.97 0.23 27.82
CA LYS A 181 -3.13 -0.42 28.85
C LYS A 181 -3.70 -0.24 30.26
N GLU A 182 -4.23 0.94 30.60
CA GLU A 182 -4.86 1.21 31.89
C GLU A 182 -6.21 0.49 32.06
N PHE A 183 -6.96 0.35 30.95
CA PHE A 183 -8.27 -0.33 30.96
C PHE A 183 -8.16 -1.87 30.97
N GLU A 184 -7.12 -2.43 30.34
CA GLU A 184 -6.77 -3.87 30.29
C GLU A 184 -7.80 -4.83 29.67
N GLN A 185 -9.04 -4.38 29.42
CA GLN A 185 -10.13 -5.27 29.00
C GLN A 185 -10.04 -5.74 27.54
N ARG A 186 -9.27 -5.05 26.70
CA ARG A 186 -9.09 -5.35 25.27
C ARG A 186 -7.68 -5.79 24.91
N VAL A 187 -6.75 -5.75 25.85
CA VAL A 187 -5.37 -6.19 25.65
C VAL A 187 -5.33 -7.71 25.63
N ILE A 188 -4.92 -8.30 24.51
CA ILE A 188 -4.79 -9.75 24.31
C ILE A 188 -3.38 -10.20 24.65
N PHE A 189 -2.40 -9.38 24.29
CA PHE A 189 -0.99 -9.68 24.47
C PHE A 189 -0.17 -8.38 24.56
N GLU A 190 0.87 -8.39 25.36
CA GLU A 190 1.82 -7.29 25.48
C GLU A 190 3.25 -7.81 25.64
N ASN A 191 4.21 -7.11 25.03
CA ASN A 191 5.64 -7.26 25.27
C ASN A 191 6.31 -5.88 25.34
N GLU A 192 7.65 -5.81 25.26
CA GLU A 192 8.39 -4.54 25.35
C GLU A 192 8.06 -3.57 24.22
N ASP A 193 7.72 -4.08 23.02
CA ASP A 193 7.56 -3.29 21.79
C ASP A 193 6.10 -3.14 21.36
N PHE A 194 5.22 -4.09 21.70
CA PHE A 194 3.87 -4.17 21.16
C PHE A 194 2.81 -4.42 22.25
N THR A 195 1.67 -3.76 22.08
CA THR A 195 0.42 -4.05 22.78
C THR A 195 -0.65 -4.43 21.73
N VAL A 196 -1.27 -5.60 21.88
CA VAL A 196 -2.26 -6.17 20.94
C VAL A 196 -3.60 -6.36 21.63
#